data_6a7b44a816a49f7422cbb16d0b530250
#
_entry.id   6a7b44a816a49f7422cbb16d0b530250
#
_cell.length_a   1.000
_cell.length_b   1.000
_cell.length_c   1.000
_cell.angle_alpha   90.00
_cell.angle_beta   90.00
_cell.angle_gamma   90.00
#
_symmetry.space_group_name_H-M   'P 1'
#
loop_
_entity.id
_entity.type
_entity.pdbx_description
1 polymer ?
#
loop_
_entity_poly.entity_id
_entity_poly.type
_entity_poly.pdbx_seq_one_letter_code
_entity_poly.pdbx_strand_id
1 'polypeptide(L)'
;MRDFEEILRDFPLEITNKVETPCYLISEDVIRRNCELLSSVQDRTGVKMLLALKAFALPKVFPLIRQYLHGVCASGPIEAQMGREEFGREVHTYSTAFTQSQMERTIKFSDHIIFNSISQWQRHRDKIAASGKEIEIGLRVNPGHSEVETALYNPCLPGSRFGVSPEDLQGIDLTGIDGLHFHALCEQNADVLVRVLEGFESRFGPLISRMKWINFGGGHHITREDYDVDLLCRTITDFRKRYDNIPVYIEPGEAVVLNAGVFVTSVLDVIKNERDIAIVDSSAETHLPDVLAMPYRPELIGAGEAGEFAHTYRIGGISCLAGDFMGSYSFERPLQEGARLVFTDMAHYSFVKNTTFNGVELPSIITFSLKEGRVETVRRFGYEDYKARLT
;
A
#
# COMPACT_ATOMS: atom_id res chain seq x y z
N MET A 1 14.83 -7.84 9.93
CA MET A 1 15.26 -6.48 10.35
C MET A 1 16.44 -6.10 9.48
N ARG A 2 16.35 -4.99 8.73
CA ARG A 2 17.49 -4.55 7.91
C ARG A 2 18.67 -4.15 8.81
N ASP A 3 19.88 -4.38 8.31
CA ASP A 3 21.08 -3.90 8.99
C ASP A 3 21.08 -2.35 9.08
N PHE A 4 21.47 -1.83 10.22
CA PHE A 4 21.58 -0.39 10.47
C PHE A 4 22.45 0.34 9.43
N GLU A 5 23.56 -0.28 9.01
CA GLU A 5 24.43 0.27 7.97
C GLU A 5 23.75 0.36 6.60
N GLU A 6 22.89 -0.60 6.29
CA GLU A 6 22.11 -0.57 5.04
C GLU A 6 21.08 0.55 5.04
N ILE A 7 20.40 0.78 6.17
CA ILE A 7 19.44 1.87 6.31
C ILE A 7 20.17 3.21 6.16
N LEU A 8 21.32 3.39 6.80
CA LEU A 8 22.10 4.62 6.70
C LEU A 8 22.68 4.83 5.29
N ARG A 9 22.92 3.79 4.52
CA ARG A 9 23.32 3.90 3.12
C ARG A 9 22.20 4.47 2.26
N ASP A 10 20.97 4.00 2.48
CA ASP A 10 19.78 4.50 1.76
C ASP A 10 19.30 5.86 2.29
N PHE A 11 19.50 6.16 3.60
CA PHE A 11 19.06 7.38 4.28
C PHE A 11 20.22 7.97 5.13
N PRO A 12 21.18 8.65 4.52
CA PRO A 12 22.31 9.23 5.23
C PRO A 12 21.86 10.26 6.26
N LEU A 13 22.51 10.25 7.45
CA LEU A 13 22.23 11.21 8.52
C LEU A 13 22.42 12.68 8.07
N GLU A 14 23.27 12.93 7.09
CA GLU A 14 23.48 14.26 6.52
C GLU A 14 22.19 14.81 5.87
N ILE A 15 21.32 13.96 5.36
CA ILE A 15 20.01 14.35 4.79
C ILE A 15 18.97 14.41 5.89
N THR A 16 18.81 13.32 6.68
CA THR A 16 17.78 13.25 7.72
C THR A 16 17.93 14.35 8.77
N ASN A 17 19.15 14.80 9.06
CA ASN A 17 19.42 15.89 10.01
C ASN A 17 19.18 17.31 9.45
N LYS A 18 19.00 17.47 8.13
CA LYS A 18 18.82 18.79 7.50
C LYS A 18 17.39 19.09 7.08
N VAL A 19 16.53 18.09 6.99
CA VAL A 19 15.13 18.29 6.58
C VAL A 19 14.31 18.92 7.71
N GLU A 20 13.29 19.69 7.33
CA GLU A 20 12.29 20.17 8.29
C GLU A 20 11.43 19.01 8.81
N THR A 21 11.08 19.04 10.08
CA THR A 21 10.23 18.02 10.70
C THR A 21 8.86 18.61 11.10
N PRO A 22 7.82 17.79 11.17
CA PRO A 22 7.80 16.39 10.77
C PRO A 22 7.76 16.24 9.24
N CYS A 23 8.39 15.18 8.70
CA CYS A 23 8.34 14.92 7.27
C CYS A 23 8.42 13.43 6.91
N TYR A 24 7.83 13.08 5.76
CA TYR A 24 8.17 11.86 5.04
C TYR A 24 9.31 12.15 4.07
N LEU A 25 10.39 11.43 4.22
CA LEU A 25 11.56 11.51 3.35
C LEU A 25 11.62 10.26 2.48
N ILE A 26 11.41 10.41 1.16
CA ILE A 26 11.23 9.32 0.19
C ILE A 26 12.43 9.22 -0.73
N SER A 27 13.05 8.03 -0.80
CA SER A 27 14.19 7.73 -1.67
C SER A 27 13.74 7.25 -3.03
N GLU A 28 13.99 8.05 -4.07
CA GLU A 28 13.72 7.67 -5.46
C GLU A 28 14.63 6.52 -5.92
N ASP A 29 15.84 6.41 -5.37
CA ASP A 29 16.78 5.35 -5.72
C ASP A 29 16.32 3.98 -5.21
N VAL A 30 15.73 3.93 -3.99
CA VAL A 30 15.16 2.70 -3.44
C VAL A 30 13.91 2.30 -4.23
N ILE A 31 13.02 3.25 -4.56
CA ILE A 31 11.86 2.99 -5.44
C ILE A 31 12.32 2.40 -6.77
N ARG A 32 13.35 2.97 -7.39
CA ARG A 32 13.90 2.46 -8.65
C ARG A 32 14.38 1.02 -8.52
N ARG A 33 15.17 0.71 -7.49
CA ARG A 33 15.66 -0.65 -7.21
C ARG A 33 14.53 -1.66 -7.03
N ASN A 34 13.50 -1.29 -6.29
CA ASN A 34 12.31 -2.12 -6.12
C ASN A 34 11.57 -2.33 -7.44
N CYS A 35 11.38 -1.28 -8.22
CA CYS A 35 10.72 -1.35 -9.53
C CYS A 35 11.51 -2.18 -10.54
N GLU A 36 12.84 -2.14 -10.52
CA GLU A 36 13.71 -2.98 -11.36
C GLU A 36 13.51 -4.48 -11.06
N LEU A 37 13.41 -4.84 -9.78
CA LEU A 37 13.09 -6.22 -9.39
C LEU A 37 11.69 -6.63 -9.88
N LEU A 38 10.68 -5.79 -9.67
CA LEU A 38 9.31 -6.04 -10.13
C LEU A 38 9.25 -6.19 -11.66
N SER A 39 9.98 -5.34 -12.40
CA SER A 39 10.09 -5.43 -13.87
C SER A 39 10.72 -6.77 -14.30
N SER A 40 11.74 -7.24 -13.60
CA SER A 40 12.38 -8.52 -13.90
C SER A 40 11.40 -9.71 -13.78
N VAL A 41 10.48 -9.66 -12.83
CA VAL A 41 9.40 -10.66 -12.69
C VAL A 41 8.44 -10.59 -13.89
N GLN A 42 8.06 -9.38 -14.32
CA GLN A 42 7.22 -9.20 -15.51
C GLN A 42 7.91 -9.78 -16.76
N ASP A 43 9.20 -9.48 -16.97
CA ASP A 43 9.97 -9.97 -18.11
C ASP A 43 10.07 -11.51 -18.13
N ARG A 44 10.23 -12.12 -16.96
CA ARG A 44 10.35 -13.59 -16.81
C ARG A 44 9.04 -14.34 -17.00
N THR A 45 7.91 -13.72 -16.67
CA THR A 45 6.61 -14.42 -16.55
C THR A 45 5.54 -13.89 -17.50
N GLY A 46 5.70 -12.67 -18.00
CA GLY A 46 4.65 -11.94 -18.73
C GLY A 46 3.46 -11.54 -17.87
N VAL A 47 3.60 -11.55 -16.52
CA VAL A 47 2.61 -10.96 -15.62
C VAL A 47 2.59 -9.44 -15.78
N LYS A 48 1.45 -8.81 -15.60
CA LYS A 48 1.32 -7.37 -15.59
C LYS A 48 1.19 -6.87 -14.14
N MET A 49 2.01 -5.91 -13.76
CA MET A 49 1.98 -5.36 -12.40
C MET A 49 1.35 -3.97 -12.37
N LEU A 50 0.46 -3.78 -11.40
CA LEU A 50 -0.27 -2.54 -11.17
C LEU A 50 0.11 -1.96 -9.80
N LEU A 51 0.51 -0.68 -9.75
CA LEU A 51 0.74 -0.01 -8.47
C LEU A 51 -0.58 0.11 -7.69
N ALA A 52 -0.65 -0.43 -6.47
CA ALA A 52 -1.80 -0.27 -5.61
C ALA A 52 -1.79 1.11 -4.92
N LEU A 53 -2.63 2.04 -5.41
CA LEU A 53 -2.68 3.43 -4.92
C LEU A 53 -3.07 3.53 -3.44
N LYS A 54 -3.84 2.58 -2.92
CA LYS A 54 -4.20 2.50 -1.49
C LYS A 54 -2.99 2.38 -0.56
N ALA A 55 -1.89 1.81 -1.06
CA ALA A 55 -0.67 1.65 -0.28
C ALA A 55 0.29 2.82 -0.47
N PHE A 56 0.37 3.34 -1.70
CA PHE A 56 1.26 4.45 -2.02
C PHE A 56 0.74 5.27 -3.20
N ALA A 57 0.63 6.59 -3.02
CA ALA A 57 0.10 7.50 -4.04
C ALA A 57 0.82 8.86 -3.98
N LEU A 58 2.02 8.95 -4.56
CA LEU A 58 2.79 10.19 -4.69
C LEU A 58 3.03 10.51 -6.17
N PRO A 59 2.25 11.44 -6.78
CA PRO A 59 2.36 11.79 -8.20
C PRO A 59 3.77 12.18 -8.64
N LYS A 60 4.54 12.83 -7.77
CA LYS A 60 5.94 13.24 -8.05
C LYS A 60 6.82 12.09 -8.55
N VAL A 61 6.63 10.86 -8.04
CA VAL A 61 7.44 9.70 -8.42
C VAL A 61 6.74 8.77 -9.42
N PHE A 62 5.51 9.06 -9.82
CA PHE A 62 4.82 8.27 -10.85
C PHE A 62 5.57 8.21 -12.19
N PRO A 63 6.22 9.29 -12.68
CA PRO A 63 7.06 9.21 -13.89
C PRO A 63 8.20 8.18 -13.79
N LEU A 64 8.74 7.94 -12.59
CA LEU A 64 9.72 6.89 -12.35
C LEU A 64 9.04 5.51 -12.37
N ILE A 65 8.01 5.31 -11.56
CA ILE A 65 7.36 3.99 -11.39
C ILE A 65 6.73 3.49 -12.70
N ARG A 66 6.08 4.37 -13.48
CA ARG A 66 5.44 3.99 -14.75
C ARG A 66 6.39 3.51 -15.84
N GLN A 67 7.71 3.67 -15.68
CA GLN A 67 8.69 3.09 -16.60
C GLN A 67 8.74 1.57 -16.46
N TYR A 68 8.39 1.06 -15.29
CA TYR A 68 8.51 -0.34 -14.91
C TYR A 68 7.15 -1.06 -14.79
N LEU A 69 6.13 -0.40 -14.27
CA LEU A 69 4.83 -1.01 -14.01
C LEU A 69 3.84 -0.74 -15.14
N HIS A 70 2.91 -1.68 -15.32
CA HIS A 70 1.93 -1.68 -16.41
C HIS A 70 0.82 -0.63 -16.22
N GLY A 71 0.43 -0.37 -14.98
CA GLY A 71 -0.64 0.55 -14.63
C GLY A 71 -0.80 0.73 -13.13
N VAL A 72 -2.01 1.07 -12.72
CA VAL A 72 -2.40 1.24 -11.31
C VAL A 72 -3.68 0.49 -10.99
N CYS A 73 -3.85 0.08 -9.73
CA CYS A 73 -5.14 -0.33 -9.22
C CYS A 73 -5.64 0.68 -8.16
N ALA A 74 -6.90 1.03 -8.27
CA ALA A 74 -7.61 2.03 -7.49
C ALA A 74 -8.69 1.38 -6.63
N SER A 75 -8.84 1.86 -5.39
CA SER A 75 -9.87 1.40 -4.45
C SER A 75 -11.15 2.22 -4.51
N GLY A 76 -11.24 3.13 -5.47
CA GLY A 76 -12.41 3.96 -5.70
C GLY A 76 -12.20 5.02 -6.79
N PRO A 77 -13.24 5.80 -7.12
CA PRO A 77 -13.23 6.71 -8.27
C PRO A 77 -12.24 7.87 -8.17
N ILE A 78 -11.85 8.29 -6.95
CA ILE A 78 -10.88 9.38 -6.77
C ILE A 78 -9.46 8.89 -7.08
N GLU A 79 -9.10 7.69 -6.58
CA GLU A 79 -7.83 7.06 -6.94
C GLU A 79 -7.77 6.72 -8.43
N ALA A 80 -8.89 6.27 -9.03
CA ALA A 80 -8.96 6.02 -10.47
C ALA A 80 -8.69 7.28 -11.29
N GLN A 81 -9.24 8.42 -10.88
CA GLN A 81 -8.96 9.72 -11.50
C GLN A 81 -7.48 10.07 -11.39
N MET A 82 -6.88 9.98 -10.19
CA MET A 82 -5.45 10.21 -9.98
C MET A 82 -4.60 9.29 -10.86
N GLY A 83 -4.94 8.00 -10.91
CA GLY A 83 -4.24 7.03 -11.76
C GLY A 83 -4.30 7.43 -13.24
N ARG A 84 -5.45 7.85 -13.73
CA ARG A 84 -5.62 8.28 -15.13
C ARG A 84 -4.87 9.58 -15.43
N GLU A 85 -5.01 10.59 -14.57
CA GLU A 85 -4.48 11.92 -14.84
C GLU A 85 -2.97 12.02 -14.57
N GLU A 86 -2.47 11.36 -13.50
CA GLU A 86 -1.08 11.53 -13.05
C GLU A 86 -0.16 10.34 -13.43
N PHE A 87 -0.67 9.11 -13.37
CA PHE A 87 0.11 7.94 -13.76
C PHE A 87 0.05 7.70 -15.28
N GLY A 88 -1.13 7.83 -15.88
CA GLY A 88 -1.33 7.88 -17.33
C GLY A 88 -1.18 6.55 -18.08
N ARG A 89 -1.33 5.41 -17.39
CA ARG A 89 -1.38 4.06 -17.97
C ARG A 89 -2.69 3.36 -17.61
N GLU A 90 -2.76 2.04 -17.73
CA GLU A 90 -3.94 1.23 -17.44
C GLU A 90 -4.42 1.41 -15.99
N VAL A 91 -5.74 1.57 -15.81
CA VAL A 91 -6.38 1.82 -14.50
C VAL A 91 -7.41 0.74 -14.24
N HIS A 92 -7.15 -0.09 -13.21
CA HIS A 92 -8.11 -1.06 -12.68
C HIS A 92 -8.78 -0.47 -11.45
N THR A 93 -10.10 -0.51 -11.39
CA THR A 93 -10.83 0.02 -10.24
C THR A 93 -11.71 -1.04 -9.60
N TYR A 94 -11.45 -1.30 -8.32
CA TYR A 94 -12.27 -2.15 -7.48
C TYR A 94 -12.87 -1.34 -6.34
N SER A 95 -14.14 -1.60 -6.02
CA SER A 95 -14.74 -1.16 -4.75
C SER A 95 -15.77 -2.18 -4.29
N THR A 96 -16.04 -2.23 -2.99
CA THR A 96 -17.06 -3.12 -2.41
C THR A 96 -18.47 -2.80 -2.92
N ALA A 97 -18.74 -1.53 -3.20
CA ALA A 97 -19.96 -1.06 -3.84
C ALA A 97 -19.74 0.33 -4.45
N PHE A 98 -20.58 0.70 -5.42
CA PHE A 98 -20.57 2.02 -6.05
C PHE A 98 -21.95 2.67 -5.94
N THR A 99 -21.97 3.94 -5.58
CA THR A 99 -23.14 4.79 -5.83
C THR A 99 -23.25 5.14 -7.32
N GLN A 100 -24.39 5.67 -7.76
CA GLN A 100 -24.56 6.08 -9.16
C GLN A 100 -23.53 7.12 -9.62
N SER A 101 -23.27 8.12 -8.79
CA SER A 101 -22.28 9.17 -9.09
C SER A 101 -20.84 8.67 -9.07
N GLN A 102 -20.52 7.74 -8.15
CA GLN A 102 -19.21 7.08 -8.14
C GLN A 102 -18.99 6.24 -9.39
N MET A 103 -20.02 5.50 -9.85
CA MET A 103 -19.93 4.71 -11.07
C MET A 103 -19.69 5.57 -12.32
N GLU A 104 -20.34 6.72 -12.43
CA GLU A 104 -20.11 7.68 -13.53
C GLU A 104 -18.66 8.13 -13.60
N ARG A 105 -18.09 8.49 -12.44
CA ARG A 105 -16.68 8.86 -12.35
C ARG A 105 -15.77 7.67 -12.65
N THR A 106 -16.07 6.48 -12.12
CA THR A 106 -15.29 5.25 -12.35
C THR A 106 -15.23 4.93 -13.85
N ILE A 107 -16.38 4.95 -14.55
CA ILE A 107 -16.46 4.73 -16.00
C ILE A 107 -15.54 5.72 -16.74
N LYS A 108 -15.49 6.98 -16.31
CA LYS A 108 -14.67 8.01 -16.97
C LYS A 108 -13.17 7.70 -16.92
N PHE A 109 -12.68 7.13 -15.83
CA PHE A 109 -11.24 7.05 -15.54
C PHE A 109 -10.65 5.63 -15.56
N SER A 110 -11.49 4.57 -15.67
CA SER A 110 -11.03 3.18 -15.61
C SER A 110 -10.99 2.51 -16.98
N ASP A 111 -10.09 1.55 -17.13
CA ASP A 111 -10.02 0.58 -18.23
C ASP A 111 -10.64 -0.75 -17.79
N HIS A 112 -10.47 -1.12 -16.51
CA HIS A 112 -11.09 -2.29 -15.90
C HIS A 112 -11.92 -1.87 -14.68
N ILE A 113 -13.12 -2.43 -14.54
CA ILE A 113 -13.98 -2.23 -13.38
C ILE A 113 -14.29 -3.59 -12.76
N ILE A 114 -13.86 -3.77 -11.52
CA ILE A 114 -14.03 -5.02 -10.79
C ILE A 114 -15.18 -4.86 -9.79
N PHE A 115 -16.23 -5.67 -9.95
CA PHE A 115 -17.37 -5.70 -9.05
C PHE A 115 -17.18 -6.68 -7.91
N ASN A 116 -17.70 -6.33 -6.76
CA ASN A 116 -17.65 -7.16 -5.56
C ASN A 116 -18.84 -8.16 -5.48
N SER A 117 -19.90 -7.92 -6.21
CA SER A 117 -21.09 -8.76 -6.21
C SER A 117 -21.81 -8.73 -7.55
N ILE A 118 -22.58 -9.79 -7.83
CA ILE A 118 -23.43 -9.91 -9.03
C ILE A 118 -24.47 -8.79 -9.09
N SER A 119 -25.08 -8.43 -7.97
CA SER A 119 -26.09 -7.38 -7.93
C SER A 119 -25.52 -6.00 -8.30
N GLN A 120 -24.28 -5.70 -7.92
CA GLN A 120 -23.61 -4.46 -8.32
C GLN A 120 -23.30 -4.45 -9.82
N TRP A 121 -22.78 -5.55 -10.36
CA TRP A 121 -22.56 -5.70 -11.78
C TRP A 121 -23.85 -5.54 -12.59
N GLN A 122 -24.90 -6.27 -12.26
CA GLN A 122 -26.20 -6.20 -12.94
C GLN A 122 -26.80 -4.79 -12.90
N ARG A 123 -26.64 -4.07 -11.81
CA ARG A 123 -27.11 -2.67 -11.64
C ARG A 123 -26.42 -1.68 -12.56
N HIS A 124 -25.14 -1.91 -12.87
CA HIS A 124 -24.30 -0.91 -13.54
C HIS A 124 -23.90 -1.29 -14.97
N ARG A 125 -24.05 -2.57 -15.39
CA ARG A 125 -23.59 -3.06 -16.70
C ARG A 125 -24.15 -2.27 -17.88
N ASP A 126 -25.45 -1.93 -17.85
CA ASP A 126 -26.10 -1.21 -18.95
C ASP A 126 -25.58 0.22 -19.06
N LYS A 127 -25.24 0.86 -17.93
CA LYS A 127 -24.61 2.19 -17.89
C LYS A 127 -23.19 2.15 -18.46
N ILE A 128 -22.43 1.10 -18.15
CA ILE A 128 -21.09 0.91 -18.71
C ILE A 128 -21.17 0.71 -20.22
N ALA A 129 -22.06 -0.18 -20.68
CA ALA A 129 -22.28 -0.42 -22.10
C ALA A 129 -22.70 0.87 -22.86
N ALA A 130 -23.59 1.66 -22.27
CA ALA A 130 -24.05 2.92 -22.84
C ALA A 130 -22.99 4.02 -22.87
N SER A 131 -21.88 3.88 -22.14
CA SER A 131 -20.81 4.88 -22.12
C SER A 131 -20.00 4.98 -23.41
N GLY A 132 -20.06 3.95 -24.25
CA GLY A 132 -19.27 3.83 -25.48
C GLY A 132 -17.78 3.64 -25.28
N LYS A 133 -17.32 3.43 -24.03
CA LYS A 133 -15.92 3.14 -23.70
C LYS A 133 -15.69 1.63 -23.69
N GLU A 134 -14.55 1.21 -24.16
CA GLU A 134 -14.07 -0.16 -23.98
C GLU A 134 -13.58 -0.33 -22.54
N ILE A 135 -14.39 -0.95 -21.70
CA ILE A 135 -14.10 -1.23 -20.30
C ILE A 135 -14.27 -2.73 -20.07
N GLU A 136 -13.22 -3.39 -19.61
CA GLU A 136 -13.30 -4.79 -19.22
C GLU A 136 -13.88 -4.94 -17.82
N ILE A 137 -14.77 -5.89 -17.65
CA ILE A 137 -15.49 -6.12 -16.40
C ILE A 137 -14.91 -7.31 -15.67
N GLY A 138 -14.49 -7.07 -14.43
CA GLY A 138 -14.07 -8.12 -13.51
C GLY A 138 -15.07 -8.42 -12.42
N LEU A 139 -14.94 -9.60 -11.86
CA LEU A 139 -15.65 -10.00 -10.65
C LEU A 139 -14.66 -10.42 -9.59
N ARG A 140 -14.71 -9.78 -8.40
CA ARG A 140 -13.94 -10.25 -7.26
C ARG A 140 -14.56 -11.52 -6.71
N VAL A 141 -13.73 -12.54 -6.52
CA VAL A 141 -14.12 -13.83 -5.96
C VAL A 141 -13.37 -14.12 -4.66
N ASN A 142 -13.96 -14.91 -3.80
CA ASN A 142 -13.32 -15.36 -2.57
C ASN A 142 -12.68 -16.74 -2.79
N PRO A 143 -11.35 -16.86 -2.80
CA PRO A 143 -10.65 -18.13 -3.03
C PRO A 143 -10.88 -19.15 -1.93
N GLY A 144 -11.48 -18.76 -0.79
CA GLY A 144 -11.76 -19.64 0.34
C GLY A 144 -10.55 -20.02 1.18
N HIS A 145 -9.38 -19.47 0.84
CA HIS A 145 -8.12 -19.67 1.57
C HIS A 145 -7.37 -18.35 1.73
N SER A 146 -6.92 -18.08 2.93
CA SER A 146 -6.02 -16.97 3.27
C SER A 146 -5.27 -17.33 4.55
N GLU A 147 -3.98 -17.04 4.60
CA GLU A 147 -3.11 -17.26 5.76
C GLU A 147 -2.79 -15.96 6.50
N VAL A 148 -3.58 -14.92 6.27
CA VAL A 148 -3.46 -13.66 6.99
C VAL A 148 -3.92 -13.87 8.44
N GLU A 149 -2.99 -13.76 9.38
CA GLU A 149 -3.23 -14.02 10.79
C GLU A 149 -4.13 -12.94 11.43
N THR A 150 -3.89 -11.67 11.07
CA THR A 150 -4.65 -10.54 11.60
C THR A 150 -6.05 -10.50 11.00
N ALA A 151 -7.06 -10.77 11.81
CA ALA A 151 -8.47 -10.82 11.38
C ALA A 151 -8.92 -9.56 10.64
N LEU A 152 -8.42 -8.38 11.03
CA LEU A 152 -8.71 -7.10 10.38
C LEU A 152 -8.32 -7.08 8.88
N TYR A 153 -7.29 -7.81 8.48
CA TYR A 153 -6.75 -7.86 7.13
C TYR A 153 -7.06 -9.15 6.37
N ASN A 154 -7.73 -10.12 7.01
CA ASN A 154 -8.06 -11.38 6.36
C ASN A 154 -9.39 -11.29 5.58
N PRO A 155 -9.36 -11.26 4.23
CA PRO A 155 -10.55 -11.08 3.41
C PRO A 155 -11.39 -12.36 3.24
N CYS A 156 -10.90 -13.51 3.70
CA CYS A 156 -11.55 -14.81 3.53
C CYS A 156 -12.27 -15.31 4.79
N LEU A 157 -12.28 -14.52 5.87
CA LEU A 157 -12.99 -14.90 7.10
C LEU A 157 -14.51 -15.04 6.88
N PRO A 158 -15.18 -15.91 7.65
CA PRO A 158 -16.64 -15.95 7.67
C PRO A 158 -17.25 -14.56 7.94
N GLY A 159 -18.24 -14.18 7.14
CA GLY A 159 -18.85 -12.84 7.22
C GLY A 159 -18.05 -11.74 6.53
N SER A 160 -16.97 -12.06 5.83
CA SER A 160 -16.26 -11.09 5.00
C SER A 160 -17.19 -10.48 3.94
N ARG A 161 -17.08 -9.16 3.74
CA ARG A 161 -17.81 -8.46 2.69
C ARG A 161 -17.15 -8.54 1.31
N PHE A 162 -16.04 -9.28 1.16
CA PHE A 162 -15.20 -9.26 -0.03
C PHE A 162 -15.40 -10.49 -0.92
N GLY A 163 -15.83 -10.22 -2.16
CA GLY A 163 -15.89 -11.21 -3.23
C GLY A 163 -17.07 -12.17 -3.14
N VAL A 164 -17.41 -12.77 -4.26
CA VAL A 164 -18.47 -13.78 -4.38
C VAL A 164 -17.92 -15.18 -4.14
N SER A 165 -18.77 -16.07 -3.66
CA SER A 165 -18.51 -17.51 -3.57
C SER A 165 -18.98 -18.23 -4.84
N PRO A 166 -18.58 -19.50 -5.09
CA PRO A 166 -19.13 -20.29 -6.18
C PRO A 166 -20.65 -20.46 -6.11
N GLU A 167 -21.19 -20.51 -4.90
CA GLU A 167 -22.63 -20.66 -4.63
C GLU A 167 -23.41 -19.44 -5.13
N ASP A 168 -22.83 -18.23 -5.01
CA ASP A 168 -23.44 -16.99 -5.51
C ASP A 168 -23.52 -16.93 -7.03
N LEU A 169 -22.75 -17.77 -7.73
CA LEU A 169 -22.69 -17.81 -9.20
C LEU A 169 -23.60 -18.87 -9.82
N GLN A 170 -24.25 -19.71 -9.02
CA GLN A 170 -25.11 -20.78 -9.52
C GLN A 170 -26.30 -20.22 -10.29
N GLY A 171 -26.45 -20.65 -11.53
CA GLY A 171 -27.57 -20.24 -12.42
C GLY A 171 -27.43 -18.78 -12.92
N ILE A 172 -26.33 -18.09 -12.66
CA ILE A 172 -26.11 -16.74 -13.15
C ILE A 172 -25.43 -16.78 -14.52
N ASP A 173 -26.01 -16.07 -15.49
CA ASP A 173 -25.33 -15.79 -16.75
C ASP A 173 -24.23 -14.75 -16.54
N LEU A 174 -22.97 -15.17 -16.73
CA LEU A 174 -21.79 -14.34 -16.60
C LEU A 174 -21.35 -13.70 -17.93
N THR A 175 -22.20 -13.70 -18.96
CA THR A 175 -21.89 -13.01 -20.23
C THR A 175 -21.65 -11.53 -19.98
N GLY A 176 -20.46 -11.05 -20.36
CA GLY A 176 -20.00 -9.69 -20.11
C GLY A 176 -19.12 -9.54 -18.85
N ILE A 177 -18.75 -10.65 -18.19
CA ILE A 177 -17.64 -10.70 -17.24
C ILE A 177 -16.39 -11.16 -18.00
N ASP A 178 -15.37 -10.33 -18.01
CA ASP A 178 -14.12 -10.55 -18.76
C ASP A 178 -13.02 -11.18 -17.90
N GLY A 179 -13.05 -10.97 -16.59
CA GLY A 179 -11.99 -11.48 -15.70
C GLY A 179 -12.43 -11.77 -14.27
N LEU A 180 -11.59 -12.54 -13.58
CA LEU A 180 -11.72 -12.78 -12.14
C LEU A 180 -10.58 -12.13 -11.39
N HIS A 181 -10.90 -11.60 -10.23
CA HIS A 181 -9.94 -10.98 -9.30
C HIS A 181 -10.09 -11.60 -7.92
N PHE A 182 -8.99 -11.91 -7.27
CA PHE A 182 -8.97 -12.17 -5.84
C PHE A 182 -7.88 -11.34 -5.15
N HIS A 183 -8.00 -11.16 -3.85
CA HIS A 183 -6.98 -10.52 -3.03
C HIS A 183 -7.06 -11.18 -1.66
N ALA A 184 -6.09 -12.04 -1.34
CA ALA A 184 -6.12 -12.93 -0.17
C ALA A 184 -4.78 -13.01 0.58
N LEU A 185 -3.79 -12.22 0.17
CA LEU A 185 -2.48 -12.10 0.81
C LEU A 185 -2.34 -10.72 1.49
N CYS A 186 -1.50 -10.68 2.53
CA CYS A 186 -1.02 -9.46 3.18
C CYS A 186 0.40 -9.71 3.68
N GLU A 187 1.40 -9.05 3.07
CA GLU A 187 2.83 -9.14 3.40
C GLU A 187 3.40 -10.59 3.39
N GLN A 188 2.88 -11.44 2.52
CA GLN A 188 3.21 -12.86 2.50
C GLN A 188 4.15 -13.24 1.36
N ASN A 189 4.87 -14.36 1.54
CA ASN A 189 5.82 -14.89 0.57
C ASN A 189 5.13 -15.72 -0.52
N ALA A 190 5.87 -16.13 -1.55
CA ALA A 190 5.37 -16.79 -2.76
C ALA A 190 4.72 -18.17 -2.50
N ASP A 191 5.13 -18.89 -1.45
CA ASP A 191 4.55 -20.17 -1.07
C ASP A 191 3.07 -20.06 -0.65
N VAL A 192 2.69 -18.95 -0.02
CA VAL A 192 1.29 -18.68 0.32
C VAL A 192 0.45 -18.48 -0.95
N LEU A 193 0.99 -17.80 -1.99
CA LEU A 193 0.29 -17.69 -3.27
C LEU A 193 0.00 -19.06 -3.88
N VAL A 194 0.93 -20.02 -3.79
CA VAL A 194 0.71 -21.38 -4.29
C VAL A 194 -0.54 -21.99 -3.66
N ARG A 195 -0.65 -21.93 -2.34
CA ARG A 195 -1.80 -22.48 -1.60
C ARG A 195 -3.12 -21.72 -1.83
N VAL A 196 -3.03 -20.40 -1.99
CA VAL A 196 -4.20 -19.58 -2.36
C VAL A 196 -4.70 -19.93 -3.76
N LEU A 197 -3.79 -20.17 -4.71
CA LEU A 197 -4.14 -20.60 -6.07
C LEU A 197 -4.78 -21.98 -6.09
N GLU A 198 -4.34 -22.94 -5.27
CA GLU A 198 -5.01 -24.24 -5.13
C GLU A 198 -6.47 -24.06 -4.69
N GLY A 199 -6.72 -23.20 -3.69
CA GLY A 199 -8.07 -22.86 -3.26
C GLY A 199 -8.89 -22.19 -4.38
N PHE A 200 -8.29 -21.23 -5.06
CA PHE A 200 -8.93 -20.51 -6.17
C PHE A 200 -9.27 -21.44 -7.34
N GLU A 201 -8.33 -22.26 -7.80
CA GLU A 201 -8.54 -23.21 -8.90
C GLU A 201 -9.56 -24.29 -8.53
N SER A 202 -9.54 -24.81 -7.31
CA SER A 202 -10.55 -25.76 -6.81
C SER A 202 -11.97 -25.22 -6.86
N ARG A 203 -12.16 -23.94 -6.58
CA ARG A 203 -13.46 -23.28 -6.46
C ARG A 203 -13.96 -22.69 -7.78
N PHE A 204 -13.06 -22.12 -8.59
CA PHE A 204 -13.38 -21.33 -9.79
C PHE A 204 -12.75 -21.86 -11.07
N GLY A 205 -12.03 -22.98 -11.04
CA GLY A 205 -11.32 -23.57 -12.20
C GLY A 205 -12.16 -23.64 -13.48
N PRO A 206 -13.41 -24.12 -13.45
CA PRO A 206 -14.25 -24.16 -14.65
C PRO A 206 -14.57 -22.79 -15.27
N LEU A 207 -14.43 -21.71 -14.50
CA LEU A 207 -14.66 -20.34 -14.98
C LEU A 207 -13.40 -19.72 -15.57
N ILE A 208 -12.21 -20.09 -15.09
CA ILE A 208 -10.93 -19.46 -15.49
C ILE A 208 -10.75 -19.53 -17.01
N SER A 209 -11.02 -20.70 -17.63
CA SER A 209 -10.88 -20.89 -19.08
C SER A 209 -11.85 -20.06 -19.93
N ARG A 210 -12.83 -19.41 -19.31
CA ARG A 210 -13.80 -18.54 -19.97
C ARG A 210 -13.45 -17.06 -19.85
N MET A 211 -12.44 -16.74 -19.03
CA MET A 211 -12.02 -15.38 -18.75
C MET A 211 -10.95 -14.91 -19.73
N LYS A 212 -10.88 -13.61 -19.95
CA LYS A 212 -9.80 -12.96 -20.71
C LYS A 212 -8.56 -12.72 -19.87
N TRP A 213 -8.72 -12.57 -18.56
CA TRP A 213 -7.63 -12.31 -17.62
C TRP A 213 -7.97 -12.75 -16.20
N ILE A 214 -6.93 -12.95 -15.40
CA ILE A 214 -7.04 -13.20 -13.95
C ILE A 214 -6.16 -12.20 -13.20
N ASN A 215 -6.66 -11.66 -12.10
CA ASN A 215 -5.91 -10.77 -11.22
C ASN A 215 -5.75 -11.41 -9.83
N PHE A 216 -4.52 -11.64 -9.41
CA PHE A 216 -4.18 -12.27 -8.13
C PHE A 216 -4.19 -11.29 -6.95
N GLY A 217 -4.48 -9.99 -7.22
CA GLY A 217 -4.50 -8.95 -6.20
C GLY A 217 -3.11 -8.57 -5.68
N GLY A 218 -3.10 -7.95 -4.52
CA GLY A 218 -1.89 -7.50 -3.82
C GLY A 218 -1.54 -8.37 -2.62
N GLY A 219 -0.66 -7.82 -1.76
CA GLY A 219 -0.17 -8.50 -0.56
C GLY A 219 1.05 -9.40 -0.79
N HIS A 220 1.62 -9.37 -1.99
CA HIS A 220 2.86 -10.03 -2.36
C HIS A 220 4.05 -9.14 -1.96
N HIS A 221 4.85 -9.59 -1.01
CA HIS A 221 5.96 -8.80 -0.48
C HIS A 221 7.26 -9.00 -1.29
N ILE A 222 7.15 -8.89 -2.62
CA ILE A 222 8.13 -9.33 -3.63
C ILE A 222 9.54 -8.75 -3.42
N THR A 223 9.63 -7.52 -2.93
CA THR A 223 10.90 -6.81 -2.74
C THR A 223 11.50 -7.02 -1.35
N ARG A 224 10.88 -7.83 -0.50
CA ARG A 224 11.45 -8.25 0.77
C ARG A 224 12.61 -9.22 0.51
N GLU A 225 13.67 -9.10 1.28
CA GLU A 225 14.94 -9.83 1.08
C GLU A 225 14.77 -11.37 1.05
N ASP A 226 13.89 -11.89 1.90
CA ASP A 226 13.63 -13.34 2.03
C ASP A 226 12.50 -13.83 1.10
N TYR A 227 12.03 -13.02 0.15
CA TYR A 227 10.96 -13.41 -0.75
C TYR A 227 11.46 -14.33 -1.86
N ASP A 228 10.82 -15.49 -2.05
CA ASP A 228 11.17 -16.43 -3.11
C ASP A 228 10.62 -15.99 -4.48
N VAL A 229 11.36 -15.08 -5.13
CA VAL A 229 11.05 -14.58 -6.49
C VAL A 229 11.01 -15.70 -7.53
N ASP A 230 11.84 -16.72 -7.39
CA ASP A 230 11.89 -17.83 -8.34
C ASP A 230 10.64 -18.72 -8.21
N LEU A 231 10.17 -18.96 -7.00
CA LEU A 231 8.90 -19.65 -6.78
C LEU A 231 7.73 -18.84 -7.35
N LEU A 232 7.69 -17.52 -7.14
CA LEU A 232 6.68 -16.65 -7.74
C LEU A 232 6.66 -16.79 -9.27
N CYS A 233 7.83 -16.71 -9.90
CA CYS A 233 7.94 -16.80 -11.35
C CYS A 233 7.49 -18.17 -11.88
N ARG A 234 7.86 -19.25 -11.22
CA ARG A 234 7.38 -20.60 -11.57
C ARG A 234 5.88 -20.70 -11.41
N THR A 235 5.34 -20.27 -10.29
CA THR A 235 3.90 -20.32 -9.98
C THR A 235 3.06 -19.59 -11.03
N ILE A 236 3.44 -18.35 -11.38
CA ILE A 236 2.74 -17.57 -12.41
C ILE A 236 2.85 -18.25 -13.78
N THR A 237 4.05 -18.69 -14.15
CA THR A 237 4.30 -19.32 -15.46
C THR A 237 3.49 -20.61 -15.60
N ASP A 238 3.46 -21.45 -14.59
CA ASP A 238 2.74 -22.72 -14.60
C ASP A 238 1.22 -22.51 -14.58
N PHE A 239 0.72 -21.53 -13.82
CA PHE A 239 -0.69 -21.13 -13.88
C PHE A 239 -1.08 -20.68 -15.29
N ARG A 240 -0.32 -19.77 -15.90
CA ARG A 240 -0.59 -19.29 -17.25
C ARG A 240 -0.59 -20.40 -18.29
N LYS A 241 0.37 -21.35 -18.21
CA LYS A 241 0.42 -22.51 -19.10
C LYS A 241 -0.80 -23.43 -18.98
N ARG A 242 -1.34 -23.62 -17.77
CA ARG A 242 -2.56 -24.41 -17.55
C ARG A 242 -3.80 -23.81 -18.21
N TYR A 243 -3.82 -22.50 -18.40
CA TYR A 243 -4.96 -21.72 -18.93
C TYR A 243 -4.60 -20.96 -20.21
N ASP A 244 -4.01 -21.62 -21.20
CA ASP A 244 -3.73 -21.13 -22.55
C ASP A 244 -2.97 -19.76 -22.57
N ASN A 245 -2.04 -19.56 -21.64
CA ASN A 245 -1.28 -18.34 -21.43
C ASN A 245 -2.15 -17.11 -21.11
N ILE A 246 -3.25 -17.32 -20.40
CA ILE A 246 -4.14 -16.24 -19.95
C ILE A 246 -3.34 -15.07 -19.35
N PRO A 247 -3.68 -13.83 -19.66
CA PRO A 247 -3.12 -12.66 -19.00
C PRO A 247 -3.34 -12.70 -17.50
N VAL A 248 -2.26 -12.49 -16.73
CA VAL A 248 -2.30 -12.42 -15.27
C VAL A 248 -1.87 -11.05 -14.82
N TYR A 249 -2.57 -10.49 -13.84
CA TYR A 249 -2.23 -9.27 -13.14
C TYR A 249 -1.90 -9.55 -11.68
N ILE A 250 -1.02 -8.75 -11.10
CA ILE A 250 -0.81 -8.63 -9.65
C ILE A 250 -0.71 -7.14 -9.27
N GLU A 251 -1.03 -6.84 -8.00
CA GLU A 251 -1.22 -5.48 -7.51
C GLU A 251 -0.22 -5.14 -6.38
N PRO A 252 1.10 -5.07 -6.64
CA PRO A 252 2.06 -4.67 -5.62
C PRO A 252 1.76 -3.22 -5.18
N GLY A 253 1.72 -3.03 -3.86
CA GLY A 253 1.64 -1.70 -3.25
C GLY A 253 2.88 -1.44 -2.42
N GLU A 254 2.96 -2.07 -1.25
CA GLU A 254 4.13 -2.00 -0.36
C GLU A 254 5.42 -2.39 -1.08
N ALA A 255 5.41 -3.49 -1.83
CA ALA A 255 6.59 -3.97 -2.54
C ALA A 255 7.21 -2.93 -3.50
N VAL A 256 6.44 -1.94 -3.96
CA VAL A 256 6.98 -0.85 -4.79
C VAL A 256 7.83 0.11 -3.96
N VAL A 257 7.44 0.34 -2.71
CA VAL A 257 8.05 1.36 -1.84
C VAL A 257 8.61 0.79 -0.53
N LEU A 258 8.74 -0.52 -0.44
CA LEU A 258 9.31 -1.18 0.73
C LEU A 258 10.69 -0.60 1.02
N ASN A 259 10.90 -0.16 2.25
CA ASN A 259 12.11 0.53 2.70
C ASN A 259 12.48 1.79 1.89
N ALA A 260 11.55 2.37 1.13
CA ALA A 260 11.83 3.54 0.31
C ALA A 260 11.54 4.88 1.00
N GLY A 261 11.03 4.86 2.23
CA GLY A 261 10.76 6.08 2.96
C GLY A 261 10.95 5.96 4.46
N VAL A 262 11.32 7.06 5.06
CA VAL A 262 11.40 7.20 6.52
C VAL A 262 10.52 8.36 6.96
N PHE A 263 10.06 8.30 8.20
CA PHE A 263 9.38 9.42 8.85
C PHE A 263 10.33 10.07 9.86
N VAL A 264 10.60 11.35 9.67
CA VAL A 264 11.52 12.12 10.52
C VAL A 264 10.73 13.07 11.40
N THR A 265 11.00 13.03 12.69
CA THR A 265 10.37 13.87 13.71
C THR A 265 11.42 14.40 14.69
N SER A 266 11.12 15.46 15.41
CA SER A 266 12.02 16.07 16.41
C SER A 266 11.43 16.01 17.80
N VAL A 267 12.28 15.78 18.80
CA VAL A 267 11.91 15.90 20.20
C VAL A 267 11.69 17.38 20.54
N LEU A 268 10.51 17.70 21.08
CA LEU A 268 10.15 19.04 21.55
C LEU A 268 10.40 19.23 23.04
N ASP A 269 10.18 18.16 23.82
CA ASP A 269 10.31 18.19 25.26
C ASP A 269 10.55 16.79 25.83
N VAL A 270 11.16 16.72 26.99
CA VAL A 270 11.35 15.48 27.75
C VAL A 270 10.79 15.69 29.16
N ILE A 271 9.70 14.97 29.45
CA ILE A 271 9.04 15.05 30.74
C ILE A 271 9.15 13.73 31.51
N LYS A 272 8.97 13.79 32.83
CA LYS A 272 8.96 12.62 33.70
C LYS A 272 7.61 12.47 34.42
N ASN A 273 6.97 11.32 34.16
CA ASN A 273 5.78 10.91 34.89
C ASN A 273 5.84 9.40 35.07
N GLU A 274 6.36 8.93 36.22
CA GLU A 274 6.74 7.54 36.51
C GLU A 274 7.78 6.97 35.51
N ARG A 275 7.73 7.41 34.24
CA ARG A 275 8.64 7.07 33.15
C ARG A 275 9.12 8.34 32.48
N ASP A 276 10.23 8.24 31.79
CA ASP A 276 10.68 9.33 30.92
C ASP A 276 9.90 9.28 29.60
N ILE A 277 9.35 10.42 29.19
CA ILE A 277 8.50 10.58 28.00
C ILE A 277 9.14 11.68 27.13
N ALA A 278 9.45 11.34 25.89
CA ALA A 278 9.86 12.31 24.89
C ALA A 278 8.65 12.70 24.03
N ILE A 279 8.28 13.97 24.07
CA ILE A 279 7.22 14.54 23.22
C ILE A 279 7.85 14.99 21.91
N VAL A 280 7.27 14.57 20.79
CA VAL A 280 7.76 14.88 19.45
C VAL A 280 6.80 15.80 18.69
N ASP A 281 7.28 16.50 17.65
CA ASP A 281 6.52 17.41 16.79
C ASP A 281 5.55 16.71 15.83
N SER A 282 5.27 15.45 16.07
CA SER A 282 4.37 14.61 15.29
C SER A 282 3.37 13.87 16.19
N SER A 283 2.54 13.00 15.63
CA SER A 283 1.48 12.30 16.35
C SER A 283 1.26 10.92 15.75
N ALA A 284 1.10 9.89 16.57
CA ALA A 284 0.68 8.58 16.11
C ALA A 284 -0.74 8.63 15.53
N GLU A 285 -1.66 9.36 16.18
CA GLU A 285 -3.05 9.50 15.74
C GLU A 285 -3.17 10.13 14.35
N THR A 286 -2.34 11.13 14.03
CA THR A 286 -2.46 11.89 12.78
C THR A 286 -1.53 11.41 11.68
N HIS A 287 -0.34 10.96 12.01
CA HIS A 287 0.71 10.67 11.05
C HIS A 287 1.05 9.19 10.90
N LEU A 288 0.84 8.39 11.95
CA LEU A 288 1.14 6.95 11.99
C LEU A 288 -0.07 6.17 12.54
N PRO A 289 -1.28 6.35 11.96
CA PRO A 289 -2.52 5.86 12.60
C PRO A 289 -2.57 4.34 12.75
N ASP A 290 -1.83 3.58 11.94
CA ASP A 290 -1.77 2.13 12.05
C ASP A 290 -1.09 1.67 13.35
N VAL A 291 -0.22 2.47 13.94
CA VAL A 291 0.38 2.21 15.27
C VAL A 291 -0.72 2.07 16.35
N LEU A 292 -1.81 2.81 16.21
CA LEU A 292 -2.94 2.76 17.15
C LEU A 292 -4.05 1.79 16.70
N ALA A 293 -4.33 1.74 15.39
CA ALA A 293 -5.41 0.93 14.81
C ALA A 293 -5.09 -0.57 14.82
N MET A 294 -3.83 -0.92 14.61
CA MET A 294 -3.28 -2.27 14.69
C MET A 294 -1.94 -2.19 15.46
N PRO A 295 -1.96 -2.21 16.78
CA PRO A 295 -0.80 -1.86 17.59
C PRO A 295 0.48 -2.63 17.20
N TYR A 296 1.45 -1.90 16.72
CA TYR A 296 2.81 -2.36 16.49
C TYR A 296 3.78 -1.26 16.92
N ARG A 297 5.05 -1.60 17.12
CA ARG A 297 6.11 -0.66 17.43
C ARG A 297 6.94 -0.42 16.17
N PRO A 298 6.87 0.77 15.54
CA PRO A 298 7.71 1.08 14.38
C PRO A 298 9.20 0.96 14.71
N GLU A 299 10.02 0.56 13.76
CA GLU A 299 11.46 0.61 13.93
C GLU A 299 11.98 2.04 13.93
N LEU A 300 12.92 2.33 14.85
CA LEU A 300 13.53 3.63 15.00
C LEU A 300 15.05 3.50 14.88
N ILE A 301 15.66 4.25 13.96
CA ILE A 301 17.10 4.20 13.71
C ILE A 301 17.89 4.53 14.98
N GLY A 302 18.81 3.65 15.36
CA GLY A 302 19.70 3.83 16.52
C GLY A 302 19.04 3.67 17.88
N ALA A 303 17.80 3.13 17.92
CA ALA A 303 17.10 2.79 19.16
C ALA A 303 16.99 1.28 19.34
N GLY A 304 17.02 0.83 20.58
CA GLY A 304 16.79 -0.55 20.97
C GLY A 304 15.40 -0.77 21.61
N GLU A 305 15.18 -2.02 22.03
CA GLU A 305 14.01 -2.37 22.83
C GLU A 305 14.03 -1.63 24.18
N ALA A 306 12.87 -1.45 24.78
CA ALA A 306 12.76 -0.80 26.08
C ALA A 306 13.64 -1.51 27.13
N GLY A 307 14.63 -0.80 27.68
CA GLY A 307 15.57 -1.32 28.65
C GLY A 307 16.84 -1.98 28.08
N GLU A 308 16.98 -2.05 26.77
CA GLU A 308 18.21 -2.57 26.13
C GLU A 308 19.39 -1.63 26.32
N PHE A 309 19.17 -0.33 26.16
CA PHE A 309 20.15 0.71 26.40
C PHE A 309 19.86 1.52 27.67
N ALA A 310 20.80 2.37 28.07
CA ALA A 310 20.78 3.07 29.35
C ALA A 310 19.59 4.03 29.56
N HIS A 311 19.02 4.58 28.48
CA HIS A 311 17.99 5.62 28.55
C HIS A 311 16.74 5.18 27.83
N THR A 312 15.66 4.87 28.57
CA THR A 312 14.39 4.42 28.00
C THR A 312 13.35 5.53 28.03
N TYR A 313 12.70 5.76 26.89
CA TYR A 313 11.64 6.75 26.72
C TYR A 313 10.40 6.11 26.11
N ARG A 314 9.22 6.60 26.51
CA ARG A 314 8.00 6.46 25.75
C ARG A 314 7.89 7.65 24.79
N ILE A 315 7.73 7.41 23.49
CA ILE A 315 7.64 8.48 22.50
C ILE A 315 6.18 8.88 22.36
N GLY A 316 5.86 10.11 22.75
CA GLY A 316 4.52 10.69 22.74
C GLY A 316 4.35 11.77 21.67
N GLY A 317 3.16 11.83 21.06
CA GLY A 317 2.79 12.86 20.09
C GLY A 317 2.20 14.11 20.71
N ILE A 318 1.87 15.10 19.86
CA ILE A 318 1.35 16.43 20.23
C ILE A 318 -0.17 16.54 20.20
N SER A 319 -0.91 15.49 19.84
CA SER A 319 -2.38 15.55 19.83
C SER A 319 -2.96 15.50 21.24
N CYS A 320 -4.24 15.88 21.40
CA CYS A 320 -4.91 15.79 22.70
C CYS A 320 -5.39 14.35 23.04
N LEU A 321 -5.12 13.36 22.22
CA LEU A 321 -5.45 11.98 22.49
C LEU A 321 -4.52 11.43 23.58
N ALA A 322 -5.04 11.03 24.72
CA ALA A 322 -4.24 10.49 25.83
C ALA A 322 -3.40 9.26 25.44
N GLY A 323 -3.82 8.50 24.43
CA GLY A 323 -3.13 7.34 23.87
C GLY A 323 -2.18 7.63 22.71
N ASP A 324 -1.87 8.87 22.41
CA ASP A 324 -1.01 9.28 21.30
C ASP A 324 0.47 8.94 21.55
N PHE A 325 0.81 7.67 21.40
CA PHE A 325 2.17 7.15 21.62
C PHE A 325 2.60 6.25 20.46
N MET A 326 3.85 6.39 20.04
CA MET A 326 4.46 5.61 18.96
C MET A 326 5.17 4.35 19.46
N GLY A 327 5.39 4.22 20.79
CA GLY A 327 6.05 3.08 21.38
C GLY A 327 7.03 3.47 22.50
N SER A 328 7.71 2.46 23.05
CA SER A 328 8.79 2.64 24.02
C SER A 328 10.12 2.18 23.40
N TYR A 329 11.15 2.98 23.56
CA TYR A 329 12.46 2.77 22.96
C TYR A 329 13.57 3.09 23.97
N SER A 330 14.74 2.49 23.81
CA SER A 330 15.91 2.85 24.57
C SER A 330 17.04 3.37 23.67
N PHE A 331 17.89 4.20 24.24
CA PHE A 331 18.99 4.87 23.55
C PHE A 331 20.27 4.79 24.38
N GLU A 332 21.42 4.74 23.72
CA GLU A 332 22.73 4.80 24.40
C GLU A 332 22.98 6.15 25.11
N ARG A 333 22.47 7.23 24.51
CA ARG A 333 22.57 8.58 25.02
C ARG A 333 21.19 9.15 25.35
N PRO A 334 21.12 10.07 26.36
CA PRO A 334 19.86 10.70 26.70
C PRO A 334 19.34 11.55 25.53
N LEU A 335 18.01 11.46 25.28
CA LEU A 335 17.34 12.35 24.35
C LEU A 335 17.31 13.78 24.92
N GLN A 336 17.42 14.74 24.02
CA GLN A 336 17.34 16.17 24.33
C GLN A 336 16.39 16.86 23.36
N GLU A 337 15.90 18.04 23.70
CA GLU A 337 15.15 18.89 22.77
C GLU A 337 15.93 19.09 21.48
N GLY A 338 15.24 18.98 20.34
CA GLY A 338 15.84 19.05 19.01
C GLY A 338 16.45 17.72 18.52
N ALA A 339 16.51 16.67 19.34
CA ALA A 339 16.97 15.36 18.87
C ALA A 339 16.07 14.82 17.76
N ARG A 340 16.69 14.33 16.68
CA ARG A 340 15.97 13.75 15.53
C ARG A 340 15.69 12.28 15.76
N LEU A 341 14.45 11.88 15.54
CA LEU A 341 14.01 10.49 15.54
C LEU A 341 13.59 10.11 14.12
N VAL A 342 14.07 8.97 13.63
CA VAL A 342 13.86 8.54 12.25
C VAL A 342 13.23 7.15 12.27
N PHE A 343 11.93 7.10 12.01
CA PHE A 343 11.16 5.84 11.87
C PHE A 343 11.34 5.27 10.48
N THR A 344 11.65 3.98 10.36
CA THR A 344 11.90 3.31 9.09
C THR A 344 10.63 2.80 8.43
N ASP A 345 10.71 2.55 7.12
CA ASP A 345 9.68 1.93 6.30
C ASP A 345 8.31 2.62 6.36
N MET A 346 8.31 3.95 6.24
CA MET A 346 7.13 4.81 6.40
C MET A 346 6.56 5.33 5.07
N ALA A 347 6.97 4.79 3.91
CA ALA A 347 6.47 5.24 2.62
C ALA A 347 5.07 4.72 2.28
N HIS A 348 4.69 3.55 2.77
CA HIS A 348 3.41 2.92 2.48
C HIS A 348 2.39 3.11 3.62
N TYR A 349 1.14 2.93 3.35
CA TYR A 349 -0.03 3.09 4.23
C TYR A 349 0.01 4.32 5.16
N SER A 350 0.97 4.45 6.08
CA SER A 350 1.12 5.62 6.94
C SER A 350 1.09 6.92 6.14
N PHE A 351 1.80 6.95 5.01
CA PHE A 351 1.87 8.10 4.11
C PHE A 351 0.51 8.51 3.52
N VAL A 352 -0.37 7.56 3.20
CA VAL A 352 -1.68 7.81 2.56
C VAL A 352 -2.85 7.86 3.54
N LYS A 353 -2.65 7.47 4.80
CA LYS A 353 -3.69 7.42 5.85
C LYS A 353 -3.71 8.62 6.77
N ASN A 354 -2.91 9.64 6.55
CA ASN A 354 -2.79 10.79 7.42
C ASN A 354 -4.11 11.50 7.67
N THR A 355 -4.24 12.07 8.85
CA THR A 355 -5.36 12.92 9.27
C THR A 355 -4.85 14.27 9.77
N THR A 356 -5.78 15.19 10.02
CA THR A 356 -5.48 16.51 10.60
C THR A 356 -6.22 16.70 11.92
N PHE A 357 -6.32 15.64 12.73
CA PHE A 357 -6.96 15.73 14.04
C PHE A 357 -6.27 16.79 14.91
N ASN A 358 -7.03 17.54 15.68
CA ASN A 358 -6.61 18.72 16.47
C ASN A 358 -5.98 19.89 15.65
N GLY A 359 -6.06 19.87 14.33
CA GLY A 359 -5.34 20.83 13.50
C GLY A 359 -3.83 20.59 13.48
N VAL A 360 -3.37 19.40 13.86
CA VAL A 360 -1.96 19.03 13.69
C VAL A 360 -1.64 19.02 12.20
N GLU A 361 -0.60 19.75 11.81
CA GLU A 361 -0.20 19.88 10.41
C GLU A 361 0.27 18.56 9.84
N LEU A 362 -0.11 18.28 8.59
CA LEU A 362 0.40 17.10 7.89
C LEU A 362 1.92 17.22 7.70
N PRO A 363 2.66 16.08 7.77
CA PRO A 363 4.09 16.07 7.56
C PRO A 363 4.45 16.55 6.15
N SER A 364 5.50 17.34 6.02
CA SER A 364 6.04 17.71 4.72
C SER A 364 6.43 16.45 3.92
N ILE A 365 6.30 16.50 2.60
CA ILE A 365 6.71 15.44 1.69
C ILE A 365 7.99 15.88 1.00
N ILE A 366 9.06 15.09 1.19
CA ILE A 366 10.37 15.36 0.62
C ILE A 366 10.81 14.13 -0.17
N THR A 367 11.25 14.31 -1.42
CA THR A 367 11.91 13.25 -2.20
C THR A 367 13.39 13.55 -2.33
N PHE A 368 14.21 12.51 -2.46
CA PHE A 368 15.62 12.66 -2.75
C PHE A 368 16.15 11.51 -3.60
N SER A 369 17.26 11.80 -4.30
CA SER A 369 18.08 10.81 -4.99
C SER A 369 19.55 11.09 -4.66
N LEU A 370 20.23 10.11 -4.09
CA LEU A 370 21.67 10.17 -3.85
C LEU A 370 22.42 10.11 -5.17
N LYS A 371 21.92 9.30 -6.12
CA LYS A 371 22.50 9.16 -7.45
C LYS A 371 22.51 10.48 -8.23
N GLU A 372 21.46 11.28 -8.08
CA GLU A 372 21.29 12.56 -8.78
C GLU A 372 21.77 13.76 -7.90
N GLY A 373 22.12 13.53 -6.64
CA GLY A 373 22.51 14.58 -5.69
C GLY A 373 21.38 15.59 -5.41
N ARG A 374 20.12 15.15 -5.45
CA ARG A 374 18.93 16.01 -5.37
C ARG A 374 18.14 15.71 -4.10
N VAL A 375 17.72 16.79 -3.43
CA VAL A 375 16.72 16.76 -2.34
C VAL A 375 15.67 17.82 -2.69
N GLU A 376 14.39 17.44 -2.69
CA GLU A 376 13.31 18.32 -3.12
C GLU A 376 12.12 18.22 -2.15
N THR A 377 11.67 19.37 -1.64
CA THR A 377 10.39 19.45 -0.93
C THR A 377 9.26 19.47 -1.94
N VAL A 378 8.52 18.37 -2.02
CA VAL A 378 7.37 18.20 -2.93
C VAL A 378 6.17 18.98 -2.43
N ARG A 379 5.89 18.91 -1.13
CA ARG A 379 4.72 19.56 -0.51
C ARG A 379 5.02 19.94 0.93
N ARG A 380 4.59 21.14 1.30
CA ARG A 380 4.33 21.57 2.68
C ARG A 380 2.86 21.76 2.88
N PHE A 381 2.41 21.49 4.08
CA PHE A 381 1.01 21.66 4.47
C PHE A 381 0.91 22.75 5.53
N GLY A 382 -0.29 23.31 5.70
CA GLY A 382 -0.54 24.34 6.68
C GLY A 382 -2.01 24.61 6.92
N TYR A 383 -2.33 25.75 7.49
CA TYR A 383 -3.70 26.13 7.88
C TYR A 383 -4.75 25.99 6.76
N GLU A 384 -4.40 26.35 5.53
CA GLU A 384 -5.36 26.28 4.40
C GLU A 384 -5.74 24.83 4.05
N ASP A 385 -4.82 23.88 4.20
CA ASP A 385 -5.11 22.44 3.99
C ASP A 385 -6.08 21.93 5.06
N TYR A 386 -5.90 22.32 6.32
CA TYR A 386 -6.82 21.98 7.41
C TYR A 386 -8.20 22.60 7.19
N LYS A 387 -8.25 23.90 6.91
CA LYS A 387 -9.48 24.66 6.69
C LYS A 387 -10.27 24.11 5.49
N ALA A 388 -9.60 23.87 4.36
CA ALA A 388 -10.25 23.38 3.13
C ALA A 388 -11.00 22.03 3.32
N ARG A 389 -10.60 21.23 4.29
CA ARG A 389 -11.32 19.99 4.64
C ARG A 389 -12.61 20.26 5.43
N LEU A 390 -12.72 21.37 6.12
CA LEU A 390 -13.81 21.70 7.05
C LEU A 390 -14.79 22.73 6.49
N THR A 391 -14.46 23.40 5.41
CA THR A 391 -15.28 24.38 4.69
C THR A 391 -15.52 23.96 3.25
#